data_218d7e224a2de75af81eb84a6d2b15ad
#
_entry.id   218d7e224a2de75af81eb84a6d2b15ad
#
_cell.length_a   1.000
_cell.length_b   1.000
_cell.length_c   1.000
_cell.angle_alpha   90.00
_cell.angle_beta   90.00
_cell.angle_gamma   90.00
#
_symmetry.space_group_name_H-M   'P 1'
#
loop_
_entity.id
_entity.type
_entity.pdbx_description
1 polymer ?
#
loop_
_entity_poly.entity_id
_entity_poly.type
_entity_poly.pdbx_seq_one_letter_code
_entity_poly.pdbx_strand_id
1 'polypeptide(L)'
;MNIRHLRTDRAGGIEGLPLQLMIVILVATMGTAIIVGWMGNIETPHSIGDVGVEDIVYCNNGQITGFSVEVRDQDGNYLEGAVVIIENSYITMDDGAGGTKSPVVVTGTDGTASFGNLTVNPPGNVSHFDMHLSISKTDYGEKDLEITVVLG
;
A
#
# COMPACT_ATOMS: atom_id res chain seq x y z
N MET A 1 57.82 38.57 38.95
CA MET A 1 56.56 38.17 38.34
C MET A 1 56.77 38.00 36.84
N ASN A 2 56.58 36.81 36.35
CA ASN A 2 56.97 36.47 35.01
C ASN A 2 55.78 36.60 34.04
N ILE A 3 55.61 37.76 33.43
CA ILE A 3 54.50 38.14 32.54
C ILE A 3 54.43 37.22 31.31
N ARG A 4 55.53 36.53 30.99
CA ARG A 4 55.58 35.59 29.85
C ARG A 4 54.68 34.35 30.06
N HIS A 5 54.49 33.91 31.30
CA HIS A 5 53.62 32.77 31.61
C HIS A 5 52.14 33.06 31.33
N LEU A 6 51.70 34.25 31.65
CA LEU A 6 50.30 34.67 31.43
C LEU A 6 49.96 34.79 29.94
N ARG A 7 50.93 35.17 29.11
CA ARG A 7 50.73 35.23 27.62
C ARG A 7 50.65 33.86 26.99
N THR A 8 51.41 32.90 27.51
CA THR A 8 51.43 31.53 26.97
C THR A 8 50.08 30.84 27.27
N ASP A 9 49.55 31.02 28.46
CA ASP A 9 48.26 30.44 28.83
C ASP A 9 47.08 31.02 28.04
N ARG A 10 47.10 32.30 27.71
CA ARG A 10 46.08 32.93 26.85
C ARG A 10 46.17 32.46 25.40
N ALA A 11 47.38 32.28 24.87
CA ALA A 11 47.60 31.79 23.54
C ALA A 11 47.12 30.34 23.41
N GLY A 12 47.33 29.48 24.40
CA GLY A 12 46.83 28.10 24.42
C GLY A 12 45.33 28.03 24.48
N GLY A 13 44.64 28.92 25.22
CA GLY A 13 43.20 28.96 25.27
C GLY A 13 42.52 29.40 23.97
N ILE A 14 43.14 30.35 23.26
CA ILE A 14 42.66 30.83 21.95
C ILE A 14 42.85 29.78 20.85
N GLU A 15 43.92 29.03 20.89
CA GLU A 15 44.19 27.96 19.94
C GLU A 15 43.30 26.73 20.18
N GLY A 16 42.91 26.44 21.40
CA GLY A 16 42.01 25.33 21.73
C GLY A 16 40.58 25.54 21.27
N LEU A 17 40.07 26.78 21.26
CA LEU A 17 38.72 27.10 20.80
C LEU A 17 38.48 26.81 19.32
N PRO A 18 39.36 27.21 18.36
CA PRO A 18 39.21 26.84 16.96
C PRO A 18 39.24 25.34 16.71
N LEU A 19 40.06 24.60 17.43
CA LEU A 19 40.17 23.15 17.30
C LEU A 19 38.88 22.47 17.80
N GLN A 20 38.33 22.88 18.92
CA GLN A 20 37.05 22.38 19.42
C GLN A 20 35.92 22.67 18.44
N LEU A 21 35.89 23.86 17.88
CA LEU A 21 34.91 24.24 16.87
C LEU A 21 34.99 23.37 15.61
N MET A 22 36.21 23.09 15.13
CA MET A 22 36.44 22.21 14.00
C MET A 22 35.96 20.77 14.27
N ILE A 23 36.21 20.25 15.47
CA ILE A 23 35.77 18.92 15.87
C ILE A 23 34.23 18.86 15.91
N VAL A 24 33.58 19.87 16.46
CA VAL A 24 32.11 19.94 16.52
C VAL A 24 31.51 20.02 15.12
N ILE A 25 32.06 20.82 14.23
CA ILE A 25 31.61 20.92 12.84
C ILE A 25 31.83 19.59 12.11
N LEU A 26 32.96 18.94 12.31
CA LEU A 26 33.26 17.65 11.70
C LEU A 26 32.26 16.57 12.12
N VAL A 27 31.99 16.46 13.43
CA VAL A 27 31.05 15.49 13.96
C VAL A 27 29.62 15.80 13.49
N ALA A 28 29.22 17.07 13.46
CA ALA A 28 27.92 17.49 12.99
C ALA A 28 27.72 17.17 11.49
N THR A 29 28.72 17.45 10.67
CA THR A 29 28.67 17.16 9.23
C THR A 29 28.63 15.67 8.93
N MET A 30 29.42 14.87 9.66
CA MET A 30 29.37 13.39 9.53
C MET A 30 28.01 12.85 9.97
N GLY A 31 27.47 13.31 11.07
CA GLY A 31 26.15 12.91 11.55
C GLY A 31 25.05 13.25 10.54
N THR A 32 25.09 14.46 10.00
CA THR A 32 24.12 14.90 8.97
C THR A 32 24.26 14.08 7.69
N ALA A 33 25.48 13.80 7.25
CA ALA A 33 25.72 12.99 6.05
C ALA A 33 25.16 11.57 6.20
N ILE A 34 25.31 10.96 7.37
CA ILE A 34 24.74 9.64 7.66
C ILE A 34 23.22 9.66 7.61
N ILE A 35 22.61 10.66 8.23
CA ILE A 35 21.15 10.81 8.25
C ILE A 35 20.59 11.05 6.84
N VAL A 36 21.21 11.94 6.08
CA VAL A 36 20.79 12.22 4.70
C VAL A 36 20.99 11.00 3.81
N GLY A 37 22.10 10.27 3.96
CA GLY A 37 22.32 9.02 3.25
C GLY A 37 21.28 7.95 3.58
N TRP A 38 20.86 7.89 4.81
CA TRP A 38 19.81 6.97 5.26
C TRP A 38 18.44 7.36 4.69
N MET A 39 18.11 8.63 4.72
CA MET A 39 16.84 9.14 4.18
C MET A 39 16.73 8.94 2.67
N GLY A 40 17.85 9.02 1.94
CA GLY A 40 17.86 8.77 0.50
C GLY A 40 17.64 7.31 0.10
N ASN A 41 17.84 6.37 1.02
CA ASN A 41 17.62 4.94 0.81
C ASN A 41 16.28 4.45 1.37
N ILE A 42 15.49 5.31 1.99
CA ILE A 42 14.12 4.97 2.42
C ILE A 42 13.23 5.04 1.19
N GLU A 43 12.90 3.89 0.65
CA GLU A 43 11.85 3.81 -0.35
C GLU A 43 10.50 4.09 0.32
N THR A 44 9.72 4.94 -0.31
CA THR A 44 8.31 5.10 0.12
C THR A 44 7.61 3.76 -0.06
N PRO A 45 6.94 3.24 0.97
CA PRO A 45 6.24 1.97 0.83
C PRO A 45 5.19 2.10 -0.27
N HIS A 46 5.20 1.14 -1.18
CA HIS A 46 4.16 1.04 -2.19
C HIS A 46 2.84 0.67 -1.53
N SER A 47 1.76 1.23 -2.02
CA SER A 47 0.42 0.91 -1.53
C SER A 47 -0.59 0.84 -2.66
N ILE A 48 -1.65 0.09 -2.43
CA ILE A 48 -2.82 0.10 -3.30
C ILE A 48 -3.52 1.45 -3.08
N GLY A 49 -3.67 2.21 -4.15
CA GLY A 49 -4.29 3.53 -4.09
C GLY A 49 -5.79 3.46 -4.31
N ASP A 50 -6.23 3.84 -5.50
CA ASP A 50 -7.64 3.88 -5.85
C ASP A 50 -8.11 2.53 -6.41
N VAL A 51 -9.35 2.17 -6.07
CA VAL A 51 -10.02 0.98 -6.59
C VAL A 51 -11.31 1.42 -7.27
N GLY A 52 -11.36 1.27 -8.58
CA GLY A 52 -12.52 1.56 -9.40
C GLY A 52 -13.47 0.37 -9.40
N VAL A 53 -14.58 0.50 -8.71
CA VAL A 53 -15.63 -0.52 -8.63
C VAL A 53 -16.99 0.17 -8.44
N GLU A 54 -18.05 -0.48 -8.88
CA GLU A 54 -19.40 0.02 -8.66
C GLU A 54 -19.78 -0.10 -7.18
N ASP A 55 -20.34 0.94 -6.62
CA ASP A 55 -20.78 0.95 -5.22
C ASP A 55 -21.99 0.02 -4.97
N ILE A 56 -22.80 -0.17 -6.02
CA ILE A 56 -23.98 -1.03 -5.99
C ILE A 56 -23.96 -1.96 -7.18
N VAL A 57 -24.09 -3.25 -6.91
CA VAL A 57 -24.14 -4.30 -7.92
C VAL A 57 -25.47 -5.01 -7.85
N TYR A 58 -26.04 -5.30 -9.01
CA TYR A 58 -27.33 -6.02 -9.08
C TYR A 58 -27.10 -7.50 -9.39
N CYS A 59 -27.72 -8.32 -8.55
CA CYS A 59 -27.74 -9.76 -8.73
C CYS A 59 -29.12 -10.18 -9.31
N ASN A 60 -29.13 -10.71 -10.50
CA ASN A 60 -30.34 -11.16 -11.16
C ASN A 60 -30.37 -12.69 -11.26
N ASN A 61 -31.42 -13.31 -10.76
CA ASN A 61 -31.58 -14.77 -10.79
C ASN A 61 -30.40 -15.53 -10.14
N GLY A 62 -29.84 -14.97 -9.07
CA GLY A 62 -28.69 -15.57 -8.37
C GLY A 62 -27.36 -15.42 -9.09
N GLN A 63 -27.27 -14.52 -10.08
CA GLN A 63 -26.04 -14.28 -10.83
C GLN A 63 -25.69 -12.79 -10.91
N ILE A 64 -24.42 -12.50 -10.80
CA ILE A 64 -23.82 -11.18 -11.10
C ILE A 64 -23.02 -11.35 -12.39
N THR A 65 -23.37 -10.59 -13.42
CA THR A 65 -22.71 -10.67 -14.72
C THR A 65 -21.81 -9.47 -14.97
N GLY A 66 -20.63 -9.71 -15.56
CA GLY A 66 -19.75 -8.65 -16.00
C GLY A 66 -19.08 -7.85 -14.86
N PHE A 67 -18.95 -8.45 -13.67
CA PHE A 67 -18.31 -7.78 -12.55
C PHE A 67 -16.81 -7.69 -12.76
N SER A 68 -16.28 -6.48 -12.62
CA SER A 68 -14.86 -6.22 -12.73
C SER A 68 -14.39 -5.16 -11.72
N VAL A 69 -13.13 -5.23 -11.36
CA VAL A 69 -12.49 -4.31 -10.40
C VAL A 69 -11.23 -3.76 -11.04
N GLU A 70 -11.07 -2.45 -11.06
CA GLU A 70 -9.87 -1.78 -11.52
C GLU A 70 -9.04 -1.34 -10.32
N VAL A 71 -7.77 -1.72 -10.30
CA VAL A 71 -6.86 -1.41 -9.20
C VAL A 71 -5.76 -0.48 -9.68
N ARG A 72 -5.54 0.59 -8.94
CA ARG A 72 -4.46 1.56 -9.17
C ARG A 72 -3.56 1.65 -7.95
N ASP A 73 -2.30 2.01 -8.18
CA ASP A 73 -1.36 2.28 -7.11
C ASP A 73 -1.55 3.71 -6.53
N GLN A 74 -0.74 4.06 -5.55
CA GLN A 74 -0.77 5.38 -4.91
C GLN A 74 -0.48 6.55 -5.87
N ASP A 75 0.18 6.29 -7.00
CA ASP A 75 0.50 7.27 -8.02
C ASP A 75 -0.56 7.36 -9.12
N GLY A 76 -1.61 6.56 -9.03
CA GLY A 76 -2.70 6.51 -9.99
C GLY A 76 -2.43 5.66 -11.22
N ASN A 77 -1.35 4.89 -11.25
CA ASN A 77 -1.03 3.96 -12.33
C ASN A 77 -1.76 2.64 -12.17
N TYR A 78 -2.09 1.99 -13.29
CA TYR A 78 -2.70 0.67 -13.26
C TYR A 78 -1.79 -0.35 -12.59
N LEU A 79 -2.34 -1.13 -11.69
CA LEU A 79 -1.61 -2.12 -10.91
C LEU A 79 -1.85 -3.52 -11.46
N GLU A 80 -0.83 -4.07 -12.14
CA GLU A 80 -0.84 -5.45 -12.63
C GLU A 80 -0.42 -6.41 -11.51
N GLY A 81 -1.00 -7.61 -11.51
CA GLY A 81 -0.63 -8.66 -10.58
C GLY A 81 -1.21 -8.51 -9.18
N ALA A 82 -2.19 -7.63 -8.98
CA ALA A 82 -2.95 -7.58 -7.74
C ALA A 82 -3.97 -8.71 -7.69
N VAL A 83 -4.04 -9.38 -6.55
CA VAL A 83 -5.00 -10.46 -6.32
C VAL A 83 -6.26 -9.88 -5.72
N VAL A 84 -7.40 -10.08 -6.36
CA VAL A 84 -8.72 -9.64 -5.90
C VAL A 84 -9.52 -10.87 -5.50
N ILE A 85 -9.96 -10.90 -4.25
CA ILE A 85 -10.70 -12.01 -3.65
C ILE A 85 -12.05 -11.50 -3.18
N ILE A 86 -13.11 -12.24 -3.50
CA ILE A 86 -14.41 -12.05 -2.88
C ILE A 86 -14.51 -13.01 -1.70
N GLU A 87 -14.64 -12.48 -0.50
CA GLU A 87 -14.54 -13.26 0.74
C GLU A 87 -15.84 -13.96 1.15
N ASN A 88 -16.97 -13.56 0.58
CA ASN A 88 -18.28 -14.15 0.91
C ASN A 88 -18.32 -15.62 0.47
N SER A 89 -18.54 -16.52 1.41
CA SER A 89 -18.55 -17.98 1.17
C SER A 89 -19.68 -18.46 0.25
N TYR A 90 -20.75 -17.68 0.12
CA TYR A 90 -21.91 -17.98 -0.73
C TYR A 90 -21.82 -17.39 -2.14
N ILE A 91 -20.69 -16.76 -2.47
CA ILE A 91 -20.40 -16.28 -3.82
C ILE A 91 -19.34 -17.19 -4.43
N THR A 92 -19.60 -17.71 -5.61
CA THR A 92 -18.70 -18.59 -6.33
C THR A 92 -18.59 -18.18 -7.79
N MET A 93 -17.53 -18.59 -8.45
CA MET A 93 -17.36 -18.43 -9.88
C MET A 93 -17.16 -19.79 -10.54
N ASP A 94 -17.42 -19.85 -11.85
CA ASP A 94 -17.20 -21.04 -12.66
C ASP A 94 -15.69 -21.35 -12.72
N ASP A 95 -15.32 -22.61 -12.54
CA ASP A 95 -13.93 -23.07 -12.62
C ASP A 95 -13.47 -23.40 -14.06
N GLY A 96 -14.38 -23.28 -15.03
CA GLY A 96 -14.12 -23.63 -16.43
C GLY A 96 -14.24 -25.12 -16.76
N ALA A 97 -14.47 -25.97 -15.75
CA ALA A 97 -14.60 -27.44 -15.89
C ALA A 97 -15.98 -27.98 -15.49
N GLY A 98 -16.97 -27.09 -15.36
CA GLY A 98 -18.34 -27.43 -14.96
C GLY A 98 -18.58 -27.42 -13.45
N GLY A 99 -17.59 -27.04 -12.65
CA GLY A 99 -17.69 -26.84 -11.21
C GLY A 99 -17.63 -25.37 -10.82
N THR A 100 -17.52 -25.12 -9.53
CA THR A 100 -17.39 -23.78 -8.95
C THR A 100 -16.16 -23.66 -8.06
N LYS A 101 -15.59 -22.48 -8.02
CA LYS A 101 -14.44 -22.13 -7.17
C LYS A 101 -14.67 -20.82 -6.45
N SER A 102 -13.85 -20.54 -5.45
CA SER A 102 -13.82 -19.23 -4.81
C SER A 102 -13.45 -18.15 -5.81
N PRO A 103 -14.12 -16.98 -5.77
CA PRO A 103 -13.84 -15.89 -6.71
C PRO A 103 -12.50 -15.23 -6.40
N VAL A 104 -11.48 -15.61 -7.13
CA VAL A 104 -10.13 -15.06 -7.05
C VAL A 104 -9.65 -14.74 -8.45
N VAL A 105 -9.33 -13.50 -8.72
CA VAL A 105 -8.81 -13.05 -10.02
C VAL A 105 -7.61 -12.12 -9.80
N VAL A 106 -6.65 -12.21 -10.69
CA VAL A 106 -5.46 -11.36 -10.68
C VAL A 106 -5.62 -10.28 -11.75
N THR A 107 -5.26 -9.04 -11.41
CA THR A 107 -5.33 -7.92 -12.37
C THR A 107 -4.34 -8.10 -13.51
N GLY A 108 -4.78 -7.74 -14.72
CA GLY A 108 -3.95 -7.70 -15.92
C GLY A 108 -3.16 -6.39 -16.05
N THR A 109 -2.55 -6.17 -17.22
CA THR A 109 -1.75 -4.97 -17.53
C THR A 109 -2.56 -3.68 -17.48
N ASP A 110 -3.88 -3.77 -17.65
CA ASP A 110 -4.84 -2.66 -17.52
C ASP A 110 -5.32 -2.43 -16.08
N GLY A 111 -4.76 -3.14 -15.12
CA GLY A 111 -5.15 -3.06 -13.72
C GLY A 111 -6.53 -3.63 -13.40
N THR A 112 -7.16 -4.33 -14.33
CA THR A 112 -8.52 -4.84 -14.20
C THR A 112 -8.55 -6.33 -13.88
N ALA A 113 -9.31 -6.68 -12.85
CA ALA A 113 -9.68 -8.05 -12.53
C ALA A 113 -11.14 -8.28 -12.94
N SER A 114 -11.35 -9.12 -13.92
CA SER A 114 -12.69 -9.46 -14.43
C SER A 114 -13.13 -10.83 -13.91
N PHE A 115 -14.24 -10.86 -13.18
CA PHE A 115 -14.77 -12.10 -12.61
C PHE A 115 -15.71 -12.84 -13.55
N GLY A 116 -16.16 -12.18 -14.63
CA GLY A 116 -17.16 -12.75 -15.51
C GLY A 116 -18.51 -12.92 -14.80
N ASN A 117 -18.99 -14.15 -14.73
CA ASN A 117 -20.25 -14.47 -14.06
C ASN A 117 -19.99 -15.03 -12.66
N LEU A 118 -20.63 -14.42 -11.67
CA LEU A 118 -20.60 -14.89 -10.28
C LEU A 118 -21.96 -15.51 -9.92
N THR A 119 -21.92 -16.64 -9.25
CA THR A 119 -23.11 -17.28 -8.70
C THR A 119 -23.25 -16.92 -7.23
N VAL A 120 -24.43 -16.46 -6.84
CA VAL A 120 -24.71 -15.99 -5.48
C VAL A 120 -25.83 -16.83 -4.87
N ASN A 121 -25.52 -17.45 -3.74
CA ASN A 121 -26.49 -18.20 -2.94
C ASN A 121 -26.51 -17.64 -1.52
N PRO A 122 -27.15 -16.47 -1.29
CA PRO A 122 -27.12 -15.83 0.02
C PRO A 122 -27.90 -16.65 1.06
N PRO A 123 -27.46 -16.62 2.32
CA PRO A 123 -28.19 -17.29 3.38
C PRO A 123 -29.52 -16.56 3.68
N GLY A 124 -30.63 -17.28 3.61
CA GLY A 124 -31.96 -16.77 3.92
C GLY A 124 -32.57 -15.89 2.82
N ASN A 125 -33.74 -15.31 3.13
CA ASN A 125 -34.44 -14.37 2.27
C ASN A 125 -34.01 -12.93 2.58
N VAL A 126 -32.94 -12.47 1.91
CA VAL A 126 -32.48 -11.10 2.02
C VAL A 126 -32.70 -10.36 0.71
N SER A 127 -32.94 -9.06 0.77
CA SER A 127 -33.10 -8.21 -0.41
C SER A 127 -31.77 -7.61 -0.89
N HIS A 128 -30.78 -7.58 -0.02
CA HIS A 128 -29.44 -7.09 -0.28
C HIS A 128 -28.47 -7.70 0.71
N PHE A 129 -27.20 -7.65 0.38
CA PHE A 129 -26.09 -8.00 1.27
C PHE A 129 -24.84 -7.22 0.89
N ASP A 130 -23.86 -7.20 1.77
CA ASP A 130 -22.58 -6.58 1.49
C ASP A 130 -21.57 -7.62 1.02
N MET A 131 -21.00 -7.38 -0.14
CA MET A 131 -19.94 -8.19 -0.72
C MET A 131 -18.59 -7.65 -0.25
N HIS A 132 -17.80 -8.49 0.37
CA HIS A 132 -16.47 -8.12 0.87
C HIS A 132 -15.40 -8.50 -0.14
N LEU A 133 -14.62 -7.50 -0.56
CA LEU A 133 -13.46 -7.70 -1.42
C LEU A 133 -12.19 -7.46 -0.65
N SER A 134 -11.21 -8.32 -0.85
CA SER A 134 -9.85 -8.14 -0.40
C SER A 134 -8.93 -8.04 -1.61
N ILE A 135 -8.14 -6.99 -1.67
CA ILE A 135 -7.19 -6.73 -2.75
C ILE A 135 -5.80 -6.69 -2.14
N SER A 136 -4.91 -7.53 -2.64
CA SER A 136 -3.55 -7.61 -2.14
C SER A 136 -2.54 -7.76 -3.26
N LYS A 137 -1.36 -7.21 -3.05
CA LYS A 137 -0.21 -7.43 -3.91
C LYS A 137 1.05 -7.43 -3.05
N THR A 138 2.01 -8.29 -3.40
CA THR A 138 3.32 -8.34 -2.74
C THR A 138 3.98 -6.96 -2.80
N ASP A 139 4.48 -6.45 -1.67
CA ASP A 139 5.07 -5.13 -1.48
C ASP A 139 4.08 -3.93 -1.52
N TYR A 140 2.79 -4.16 -1.79
CA TYR A 140 1.76 -3.12 -1.81
C TYR A 140 0.77 -3.20 -0.64
N GLY A 141 0.80 -4.27 0.14
CA GLY A 141 -0.12 -4.49 1.24
C GLY A 141 -1.49 -4.99 0.78
N GLU A 142 -2.48 -4.74 1.60
CA GLU A 142 -3.85 -5.22 1.41
C GLU A 142 -4.84 -4.07 1.58
N LYS A 143 -5.91 -4.11 0.80
CA LYS A 143 -7.03 -3.16 0.90
C LYS A 143 -8.34 -3.91 0.85
N ASP A 144 -9.20 -3.65 1.82
CA ASP A 144 -10.53 -4.24 1.91
C ASP A 144 -11.60 -3.24 1.50
N LEU A 145 -12.61 -3.73 0.80
CA LEU A 145 -13.75 -2.95 0.33
C LEU A 145 -15.06 -3.70 0.58
N GLU A 146 -16.12 -2.93 0.73
CA GLU A 146 -17.48 -3.45 0.79
C GLU A 146 -18.33 -2.86 -0.33
N ILE A 147 -19.10 -3.70 -0.98
CA ILE A 147 -19.99 -3.32 -2.07
C ILE A 147 -21.38 -3.86 -1.75
N THR A 148 -22.39 -3.02 -1.89
CA THR A 148 -23.77 -3.47 -1.70
C THR A 148 -24.27 -4.22 -2.91
N VAL A 149 -24.72 -5.45 -2.71
CA VAL A 149 -25.34 -6.28 -3.74
C VAL A 149 -26.86 -6.31 -3.49
N VAL A 150 -27.61 -5.88 -4.49
CA VAL A 150 -29.07 -5.88 -4.48
C VAL A 150 -29.58 -7.09 -5.23
N LEU A 151 -30.44 -7.88 -4.57
CA LEU A 151 -31.05 -9.08 -5.13
C LEU A 151 -32.33 -8.73 -5.85
N GLY A 152 -32.43 -9.14 -7.08
CA GLY A 152 -33.61 -8.96 -7.93
C GLY A 152 -34.36 -10.24 -8.24
#